data_53e35ea4814707770c0aa9a1d10a2460
#
_entry.id   53e35ea4814707770c0aa9a1d10a2460
#
_cell.length_a   1.000
_cell.length_b   1.000
_cell.length_c   1.000
_cell.angle_alpha   90.00
_cell.angle_beta   90.00
_cell.angle_gamma   90.00
#
_symmetry.space_group_name_H-M   'P 1'
#
loop_
_entity.id
_entity.type
_entity.pdbx_description
1 polymer ?
#
loop_
_entity_poly.entity_id
_entity_poly.type
_entity_poly.pdbx_seq_one_letter_code
_entity_poly.pdbx_strand_id
1 'polypeptide(L)'
;MRMLVLGAGLQGSACAYDLLQQPTVERVTVADLKPERVPAFLKTSAGRRLALVKVDVQDAAALREVIRGHNAVLCALPYYYNLDVMRAALEAGVHSADLGGNTEIVFRQKKLDAEARARGVSAVADCGLAPGMINILAAEGIRRVGDAEAVKIFVGGLPQHPEPPLHYQIVYSLEGALDYYTTPSWVLRDGKPARVDALSELEQVAFPPPVGVLEAFHTAGGISTLPWTYEGRVRTMEYKTLRYPGHAAIMKAIRDLGLLELQPIKVRGKEVVPRDVFIASVSPKLTKPEGRDLVALRVEVRGGGRDGRHVAWQLLDYFDEARGISAMMRTTGYSLAITGLMQVDGRIAAPGVHTPDETVPFGEYLNELARRGVEIREL
;
A
#
# COMPACT_ATOMS: atom_id res chain seq x y z
N MET A 1 -24.00 -5.13 -5.74
CA MET A 1 -22.99 -5.32 -4.67
C MET A 1 -23.04 -4.14 -3.69
N ARG A 2 -22.94 -4.42 -2.39
CA ARG A 2 -22.89 -3.41 -1.33
C ARG A 2 -21.50 -3.46 -0.71
N MET A 3 -20.75 -2.37 -0.80
CA MET A 3 -19.34 -2.32 -0.39
C MET A 3 -19.17 -1.36 0.78
N LEU A 4 -18.39 -1.75 1.78
CA LEU A 4 -18.01 -0.90 2.90
C LEU A 4 -16.54 -0.51 2.76
N VAL A 5 -16.25 0.78 2.86
CA VAL A 5 -14.88 1.29 2.96
C VAL A 5 -14.70 1.89 4.35
N LEU A 6 -13.74 1.40 5.11
CA LEU A 6 -13.33 1.96 6.38
C LEU A 6 -12.17 2.92 6.18
N GLY A 7 -12.38 4.18 6.56
CA GLY A 7 -11.44 5.28 6.36
C GLY A 7 -11.86 6.24 5.26
N ALA A 8 -12.09 7.51 5.64
CA ALA A 8 -12.44 8.61 4.73
C ALA A 8 -11.21 9.44 4.29
N GLY A 9 -10.01 8.90 4.49
CA GLY A 9 -8.76 9.50 4.05
C GLY A 9 -8.57 9.40 2.52
N LEU A 10 -7.40 9.80 2.04
CA LEU A 10 -7.08 9.85 0.60
C LEU A 10 -7.30 8.49 -0.08
N GLN A 11 -6.75 7.42 0.48
CA GLN A 11 -6.80 6.08 -0.13
C GLN A 11 -8.21 5.47 -0.08
N GLY A 12 -8.89 5.56 1.07
CA GLY A 12 -10.27 5.08 1.20
C GLY A 12 -11.24 5.86 0.31
N SER A 13 -11.03 7.16 0.16
CA SER A 13 -11.85 7.98 -0.76
C SER A 13 -11.63 7.60 -2.22
N ALA A 14 -10.40 7.29 -2.63
CA ALA A 14 -10.10 6.81 -3.98
C ALA A 14 -10.69 5.41 -4.22
N CYS A 15 -10.60 4.51 -3.23
CA CYS A 15 -11.24 3.21 -3.27
C CYS A 15 -12.76 3.34 -3.44
N ALA A 16 -13.41 4.17 -2.62
CA ALA A 16 -14.84 4.42 -2.72
C ALA A 16 -15.25 5.05 -4.07
N TYR A 17 -14.43 5.99 -4.58
CA TYR A 17 -14.64 6.58 -5.89
C TYR A 17 -14.64 5.53 -7.00
N ASP A 18 -13.63 4.66 -7.03
CA ASP A 18 -13.50 3.62 -8.04
C ASP A 18 -14.68 2.62 -7.99
N LEU A 19 -15.07 2.20 -6.79
CA LEU A 19 -16.25 1.36 -6.60
C LEU A 19 -17.52 1.98 -7.16
N LEU A 20 -17.71 3.28 -6.98
CA LEU A 20 -18.86 4.02 -7.50
C LEU A 20 -18.88 4.13 -9.04
N GLN A 21 -17.74 3.95 -9.72
CA GLN A 21 -17.69 3.88 -11.19
C GLN A 21 -18.19 2.53 -11.74
N GLN A 22 -18.30 1.49 -10.87
CA GLN A 22 -18.70 0.16 -11.31
C GLN A 22 -20.23 0.03 -11.38
N PRO A 23 -20.79 -0.42 -12.52
CA PRO A 23 -22.25 -0.58 -12.68
C PRO A 23 -22.85 -1.63 -11.72
N THR A 24 -22.07 -2.64 -11.36
CA THR A 24 -22.49 -3.75 -10.47
C THR A 24 -22.54 -3.36 -8.99
N VAL A 25 -21.98 -2.19 -8.62
CA VAL A 25 -21.99 -1.69 -7.24
C VAL A 25 -23.24 -0.83 -7.02
N GLU A 26 -24.13 -1.34 -6.18
CA GLU A 26 -25.40 -0.67 -5.82
C GLU A 26 -25.19 0.43 -4.78
N ARG A 27 -24.31 0.16 -3.83
CA ARG A 27 -24.06 1.07 -2.71
C ARG A 27 -22.63 0.97 -2.20
N VAL A 28 -22.03 2.11 -1.92
CA VAL A 28 -20.77 2.25 -1.20
C VAL A 28 -21.05 3.00 0.11
N THR A 29 -20.69 2.39 1.22
CA THR A 29 -20.69 3.03 2.54
C THR A 29 -19.24 3.39 2.89
N VAL A 30 -18.98 4.66 3.20
CA VAL A 30 -17.68 5.11 3.76
C VAL A 30 -17.88 5.41 5.22
N ALA A 31 -17.17 4.67 6.08
CA ALA A 31 -17.25 4.84 7.52
C ALA A 31 -15.92 5.34 8.11
N ASP A 32 -16.00 6.38 8.94
CA ASP A 32 -14.87 7.05 9.57
C ASP A 32 -15.31 7.78 10.84
N LEU A 33 -14.39 8.18 11.69
CA LEU A 33 -14.66 9.11 12.80
C LEU A 33 -15.16 10.47 12.30
N LYS A 34 -14.74 10.90 11.12
CA LYS A 34 -15.04 12.19 10.48
C LYS A 34 -15.37 11.99 8.99
N PRO A 35 -16.47 11.29 8.66
CA PRO A 35 -16.78 10.91 7.28
C PRO A 35 -17.07 12.11 6.37
N GLU A 36 -17.40 13.28 6.94
CA GLU A 36 -17.59 14.53 6.19
C GLU A 36 -16.33 15.08 5.53
N ARG A 37 -15.14 14.58 5.94
CA ARG A 37 -13.83 15.02 5.41
C ARG A 37 -13.46 14.41 4.05
N VAL A 38 -14.31 13.53 3.49
CA VAL A 38 -14.05 12.99 2.14
C VAL A 38 -13.83 14.11 1.13
N PRO A 39 -12.87 13.93 0.17
CA PRO A 39 -12.54 14.93 -0.85
C PRO A 39 -13.72 15.27 -1.76
N ALA A 40 -13.61 16.44 -2.43
CA ALA A 40 -14.65 16.93 -3.34
C ALA A 40 -14.95 15.97 -4.48
N PHE A 41 -13.91 15.32 -5.07
CA PHE A 41 -14.09 14.37 -6.17
C PHE A 41 -15.03 13.21 -5.81
N LEU A 42 -15.00 12.74 -4.54
CA LEU A 42 -15.89 11.69 -4.10
C LEU A 42 -17.33 12.21 -3.90
N LYS A 43 -17.48 13.41 -3.32
CA LYS A 43 -18.81 14.03 -3.09
C LYS A 43 -19.54 14.30 -4.39
N THR A 44 -18.84 14.80 -5.41
CA THR A 44 -19.45 15.17 -6.71
C THR A 44 -19.80 13.95 -7.56
N SER A 45 -19.06 12.84 -7.42
CA SER A 45 -19.24 11.63 -8.23
C SER A 45 -20.25 10.63 -7.67
N ALA A 46 -20.69 10.84 -6.45
CA ALA A 46 -21.31 9.78 -5.65
C ALA A 46 -22.81 9.55 -5.93
N GLY A 47 -23.56 10.59 -6.28
CA GLY A 47 -25.00 10.47 -6.39
C GLY A 47 -25.66 9.87 -5.14
N ARG A 48 -26.75 9.09 -5.34
CA ARG A 48 -27.47 8.41 -4.23
C ARG A 48 -26.82 7.11 -3.77
N ARG A 49 -25.75 6.64 -4.44
CA ARG A 49 -25.10 5.37 -4.12
C ARG A 49 -24.08 5.46 -2.98
N LEU A 50 -23.65 6.66 -2.59
CA LEU A 50 -22.74 6.86 -1.45
C LEU A 50 -23.50 7.11 -0.16
N ALA A 51 -23.10 6.40 0.89
CA ALA A 51 -23.48 6.70 2.28
C ALA A 51 -22.22 7.05 3.08
N LEU A 52 -22.31 8.10 3.88
CA LEU A 52 -21.27 8.51 4.83
C LEU A 52 -21.76 8.20 6.24
N VAL A 53 -21.00 7.40 7.00
CA VAL A 53 -21.39 6.93 8.33
C VAL A 53 -20.30 7.24 9.33
N LYS A 54 -20.67 7.87 10.45
CA LYS A 54 -19.72 8.10 11.54
C LYS A 54 -19.61 6.83 12.39
N VAL A 55 -18.38 6.28 12.47
CA VAL A 55 -18.07 5.07 13.25
C VAL A 55 -16.71 5.25 13.91
N ASP A 56 -16.62 4.88 15.18
CA ASP A 56 -15.36 4.60 15.85
C ASP A 56 -15.09 3.10 15.75
N VAL A 57 -14.04 2.70 15.01
CA VAL A 57 -13.67 1.28 14.83
C VAL A 57 -13.09 0.66 16.10
N GLN A 58 -12.75 1.45 17.10
CA GLN A 58 -12.35 0.96 18.44
C GLN A 58 -13.56 0.46 19.24
N ASP A 59 -14.78 0.92 18.91
CA ASP A 59 -16.01 0.33 19.42
C ASP A 59 -16.33 -0.93 18.61
N ALA A 60 -16.04 -2.09 19.18
CA ALA A 60 -16.23 -3.38 18.53
C ALA A 60 -17.70 -3.67 18.19
N ALA A 61 -18.68 -3.10 18.90
CA ALA A 61 -20.09 -3.25 18.60
C ALA A 61 -20.48 -2.42 17.37
N ALA A 62 -20.04 -1.16 17.34
CA ALA A 62 -20.26 -0.26 16.20
C ALA A 62 -19.56 -0.80 14.92
N LEU A 63 -18.36 -1.35 15.04
CA LEU A 63 -17.63 -1.97 13.93
C LEU A 63 -18.41 -3.16 13.35
N ARG A 64 -18.87 -4.08 14.19
CA ARG A 64 -19.68 -5.23 13.75
C ARG A 64 -20.98 -4.81 13.10
N GLU A 65 -21.64 -3.78 13.64
CA GLU A 65 -22.91 -3.30 13.11
C GLU A 65 -22.72 -2.67 11.71
N VAL A 66 -21.69 -1.84 11.51
CA VAL A 66 -21.46 -1.21 10.21
C VAL A 66 -21.05 -2.22 9.12
N ILE A 67 -20.40 -3.32 9.48
CA ILE A 67 -19.99 -4.38 8.54
C ILE A 67 -21.20 -5.19 8.04
N ARG A 68 -22.22 -5.39 8.87
CA ARG A 68 -23.38 -6.22 8.53
C ARG A 68 -24.08 -5.75 7.26
N GLY A 69 -24.46 -6.73 6.44
CA GLY A 69 -25.22 -6.51 5.21
C GLY A 69 -24.42 -5.91 4.05
N HIS A 70 -23.10 -5.83 4.16
CA HIS A 70 -22.18 -5.58 3.04
C HIS A 70 -21.65 -6.91 2.46
N ASN A 71 -21.22 -6.89 1.21
CA ASN A 71 -20.58 -8.04 0.56
C ASN A 71 -19.08 -8.11 0.88
N ALA A 72 -18.43 -6.94 0.97
CA ALA A 72 -17.04 -6.82 1.36
C ALA A 72 -16.79 -5.57 2.19
N VAL A 73 -15.78 -5.64 3.09
CA VAL A 73 -15.22 -4.52 3.83
C VAL A 73 -13.78 -4.28 3.37
N LEU A 74 -13.50 -3.04 2.97
CA LEU A 74 -12.22 -2.58 2.44
C LEU A 74 -11.61 -1.60 3.44
N CYS A 75 -10.53 -2.04 4.12
CA CYS A 75 -9.92 -1.28 5.20
C CYS A 75 -8.80 -0.39 4.68
N ALA A 76 -9.02 0.92 4.72
CA ALA A 76 -8.03 1.96 4.44
C ALA A 76 -7.67 2.78 5.69
N LEU A 77 -7.77 2.15 6.86
CA LEU A 77 -7.36 2.68 8.16
C LEU A 77 -5.87 2.39 8.42
N PRO A 78 -5.27 2.98 9.47
CA PRO A 78 -3.94 2.59 9.92
C PRO A 78 -3.85 1.08 10.20
N TYR A 79 -2.73 0.46 9.85
CA TYR A 79 -2.50 -0.98 9.83
C TYR A 79 -2.83 -1.70 11.15
N TYR A 80 -2.71 -1.04 12.27
CA TYR A 80 -2.98 -1.64 13.59
C TYR A 80 -4.45 -1.98 13.83
N TYR A 81 -5.39 -1.49 12.99
CA TYR A 81 -6.81 -1.89 13.01
C TYR A 81 -7.11 -3.10 12.12
N ASN A 82 -6.23 -3.48 11.19
CA ASN A 82 -6.54 -4.49 10.16
C ASN A 82 -6.94 -5.84 10.74
N LEU A 83 -6.29 -6.28 11.82
CA LEU A 83 -6.62 -7.56 12.46
C LEU A 83 -8.04 -7.58 13.06
N ASP A 84 -8.44 -6.52 13.74
CA ASP A 84 -9.75 -6.44 14.39
C ASP A 84 -10.86 -6.25 13.36
N VAL A 85 -10.60 -5.48 12.29
CA VAL A 85 -11.51 -5.37 11.15
C VAL A 85 -11.71 -6.73 10.47
N MET A 86 -10.62 -7.47 10.20
CA MET A 86 -10.71 -8.80 9.60
C MET A 86 -11.52 -9.77 10.48
N ARG A 87 -11.29 -9.81 11.79
CA ARG A 87 -12.08 -10.63 12.73
C ARG A 87 -13.57 -10.29 12.66
N ALA A 88 -13.92 -9.01 12.74
CA ALA A 88 -15.30 -8.57 12.67
C ALA A 88 -15.95 -8.91 11.32
N ALA A 89 -15.21 -8.84 10.22
CA ALA A 89 -15.67 -9.25 8.90
C ALA A 89 -15.93 -10.76 8.83
N LEU A 90 -15.01 -11.58 9.35
CA LEU A 90 -15.18 -13.04 9.41
C LEU A 90 -16.41 -13.40 10.27
N GLU A 91 -16.56 -12.81 11.46
CA GLU A 91 -17.74 -13.01 12.31
C GLU A 91 -19.06 -12.72 11.58
N ALA A 92 -19.06 -11.70 10.70
CA ALA A 92 -20.23 -11.32 9.92
C ALA A 92 -20.42 -12.14 8.62
N GLY A 93 -19.47 -13.01 8.26
CA GLY A 93 -19.49 -13.75 6.99
C GLY A 93 -19.28 -12.85 5.77
N VAL A 94 -18.49 -11.80 5.92
CA VAL A 94 -18.22 -10.75 4.90
C VAL A 94 -16.78 -10.85 4.42
N HIS A 95 -16.55 -10.73 3.11
CA HIS A 95 -15.19 -10.64 2.55
C HIS A 95 -14.46 -9.41 3.10
N SER A 96 -13.14 -9.49 3.23
CA SER A 96 -12.34 -8.34 3.67
C SER A 96 -11.07 -8.17 2.87
N ALA A 97 -10.66 -6.93 2.66
CA ALA A 97 -9.34 -6.58 2.15
C ALA A 97 -8.80 -5.35 2.88
N ASP A 98 -7.48 -5.23 2.99
CA ASP A 98 -6.83 -4.09 3.62
C ASP A 98 -5.56 -3.64 2.89
N LEU A 99 -5.08 -2.44 3.21
CA LEU A 99 -3.89 -1.85 2.58
C LEU A 99 -2.56 -2.34 3.18
N GLY A 100 -2.60 -3.15 4.23
CA GLY A 100 -1.42 -3.71 4.87
C GLY A 100 -0.53 -2.68 5.57
N GLY A 101 0.77 -2.88 5.43
CA GLY A 101 1.81 -1.97 5.94
C GLY A 101 2.56 -2.48 7.17
N ASN A 102 2.21 -3.65 7.72
CA ASN A 102 2.93 -4.24 8.85
C ASN A 102 2.93 -5.77 8.78
N THR A 103 4.07 -6.37 8.54
CA THR A 103 4.26 -7.81 8.33
C THR A 103 3.81 -8.67 9.53
N GLU A 104 4.05 -8.21 10.76
CA GLU A 104 3.64 -8.95 11.96
C GLU A 104 2.11 -9.01 12.09
N ILE A 105 1.42 -7.94 11.69
CA ILE A 105 -0.05 -7.94 11.64
C ILE A 105 -0.55 -8.94 10.61
N VAL A 106 0.06 -8.99 9.42
CA VAL A 106 -0.30 -9.96 8.36
C VAL A 106 -0.11 -11.40 8.85
N PHE A 107 0.98 -11.72 9.54
CA PHE A 107 1.14 -13.05 10.14
C PHE A 107 0.06 -13.38 11.18
N ARG A 108 -0.41 -12.40 11.94
CA ARG A 108 -1.53 -12.59 12.86
C ARG A 108 -2.85 -12.78 12.12
N GLN A 109 -3.07 -12.07 11.02
CA GLN A 109 -4.23 -12.24 10.14
C GLN A 109 -4.23 -13.65 9.51
N LYS A 110 -3.11 -14.14 9.02
CA LYS A 110 -2.98 -15.51 8.45
C LYS A 110 -3.36 -16.61 9.44
N LYS A 111 -3.28 -16.40 10.75
CA LYS A 111 -3.75 -17.36 11.76
C LYS A 111 -5.26 -17.55 11.77
N LEU A 112 -6.01 -16.66 11.12
CA LEU A 112 -7.47 -16.73 10.98
C LEU A 112 -7.90 -17.55 9.74
N ASP A 113 -6.98 -18.14 8.98
CA ASP A 113 -7.26 -18.86 7.73
C ASP A 113 -8.32 -19.96 7.89
N ALA A 114 -8.19 -20.81 8.90
CA ALA A 114 -9.15 -21.89 9.16
C ALA A 114 -10.56 -21.35 9.44
N GLU A 115 -10.67 -20.22 10.14
CA GLU A 115 -11.95 -19.59 10.41
C GLU A 115 -12.55 -19.00 9.13
N ALA A 116 -11.76 -18.31 8.31
CA ALA A 116 -12.21 -17.77 7.03
C ALA A 116 -12.72 -18.88 6.10
N ARG A 117 -11.99 -20.00 6.02
CA ARG A 117 -12.41 -21.20 5.26
C ARG A 117 -13.73 -21.78 5.76
N ALA A 118 -13.86 -21.95 7.06
CA ALA A 118 -15.08 -22.48 7.67
C ALA A 118 -16.32 -21.61 7.40
N ARG A 119 -16.13 -20.31 7.20
CA ARG A 119 -17.20 -19.34 6.89
C ARG A 119 -17.42 -19.13 5.39
N GLY A 120 -16.59 -19.73 4.52
CA GLY A 120 -16.69 -19.61 3.07
C GLY A 120 -16.37 -18.21 2.54
N VAL A 121 -15.59 -17.42 3.27
CA VAL A 121 -15.20 -16.05 2.88
C VAL A 121 -13.69 -15.96 2.61
N SER A 122 -13.30 -15.05 1.73
CA SER A 122 -11.90 -14.69 1.51
C SER A 122 -11.57 -13.39 2.26
N ALA A 123 -10.38 -13.35 2.85
CA ALA A 123 -9.79 -12.16 3.44
C ALA A 123 -8.40 -11.95 2.81
N VAL A 124 -8.15 -10.78 2.26
CA VAL A 124 -6.88 -10.49 1.56
C VAL A 124 -6.21 -9.30 2.22
N ALA A 125 -5.07 -9.55 2.87
CA ALA A 125 -4.23 -8.52 3.44
C ALA A 125 -3.32 -7.89 2.38
N ASP A 126 -2.78 -6.69 2.62
CA ASP A 126 -1.74 -6.09 1.78
C ASP A 126 -2.19 -5.73 0.34
N CYS A 127 -3.37 -5.19 0.13
CA CYS A 127 -3.95 -4.91 -1.20
C CYS A 127 -3.65 -3.51 -1.76
N GLY A 128 -2.55 -2.88 -1.32
CA GLY A 128 -2.15 -1.54 -1.80
C GLY A 128 -1.25 -1.55 -3.02
N LEU A 129 -0.43 -0.50 -3.12
CA LEU A 129 0.65 -0.39 -4.12
C LEU A 129 1.87 -1.21 -3.70
N ALA A 130 2.37 -0.96 -2.49
CA ALA A 130 3.50 -1.59 -1.85
C ALA A 130 3.29 -1.61 -0.31
N PRO A 131 2.85 -2.73 0.24
CA PRO A 131 2.60 -4.03 -0.39
C PRO A 131 1.32 -4.08 -1.23
N GLY A 132 1.24 -5.06 -2.13
CA GLY A 132 0.06 -5.37 -2.94
C GLY A 132 0.39 -5.52 -4.42
N MET A 133 0.23 -4.47 -5.22
CA MET A 133 0.51 -4.48 -6.67
C MET A 133 1.89 -5.08 -6.99
N ILE A 134 2.93 -4.65 -6.27
CA ILE A 134 4.29 -5.16 -6.48
C ILE A 134 4.42 -6.65 -6.16
N ASN A 135 3.66 -7.15 -5.19
CA ASN A 135 3.69 -8.54 -4.78
C ASN A 135 3.10 -9.43 -5.89
N ILE A 136 2.01 -8.99 -6.53
CA ILE A 136 1.40 -9.66 -7.69
C ILE A 136 2.41 -9.71 -8.85
N LEU A 137 3.09 -8.60 -9.15
CA LEU A 137 4.09 -8.52 -10.21
C LEU A 137 5.30 -9.42 -9.92
N ALA A 138 5.81 -9.39 -8.68
CA ALA A 138 6.95 -10.22 -8.27
C ALA A 138 6.60 -11.71 -8.37
N ALA A 139 5.44 -12.13 -7.88
CA ALA A 139 4.98 -13.51 -7.95
C ALA A 139 4.88 -14.00 -9.40
N GLU A 140 4.28 -13.21 -10.27
CA GLU A 140 4.18 -13.55 -11.70
C GLU A 140 5.56 -13.62 -12.37
N GLY A 141 6.47 -12.69 -12.05
CA GLY A 141 7.83 -12.74 -12.55
C GLY A 141 8.59 -14.00 -12.14
N ILE A 142 8.48 -14.36 -10.87
CA ILE A 142 9.08 -15.59 -10.34
C ILE A 142 8.50 -16.82 -11.05
N ARG A 143 7.19 -16.85 -11.26
CA ARG A 143 6.51 -17.93 -11.98
C ARG A 143 6.98 -18.06 -13.44
N ARG A 144 7.15 -16.95 -14.16
CA ARG A 144 7.59 -16.93 -15.57
C ARG A 144 9.05 -17.30 -15.74
N VAL A 145 9.88 -16.85 -14.82
CA VAL A 145 11.33 -17.12 -14.82
C VAL A 145 11.59 -18.59 -14.44
N GLY A 146 10.88 -19.12 -13.45
CA GLY A 146 10.95 -20.51 -12.97
C GLY A 146 12.03 -20.71 -11.92
N ASP A 147 13.28 -20.42 -12.23
CA ASP A 147 14.45 -20.51 -11.35
C ASP A 147 14.94 -19.10 -10.92
N ALA A 148 14.06 -18.33 -10.31
CA ALA A 148 14.36 -16.95 -9.95
C ALA A 148 15.52 -16.85 -8.96
N GLU A 149 16.59 -16.16 -9.35
CA GLU A 149 17.76 -15.89 -8.49
C GLU A 149 17.61 -14.56 -7.76
N ALA A 150 17.13 -13.52 -8.46
CA ALA A 150 17.03 -12.18 -7.89
C ALA A 150 15.69 -11.51 -8.22
N VAL A 151 15.12 -10.86 -7.21
CA VAL A 151 13.95 -9.99 -7.34
C VAL A 151 14.29 -8.62 -6.78
N LYS A 152 14.20 -7.59 -7.63
CA LYS A 152 14.38 -6.20 -7.23
C LYS A 152 13.09 -5.43 -7.45
N ILE A 153 12.65 -4.72 -6.43
CA ILE A 153 11.42 -3.95 -6.43
C ILE A 153 11.70 -2.52 -6.00
N PHE A 154 11.28 -1.58 -6.83
CA PHE A 154 11.48 -0.15 -6.64
C PHE A 154 10.14 0.57 -6.72
N VAL A 155 9.78 1.35 -5.70
CA VAL A 155 8.54 2.14 -5.70
C VAL A 155 8.76 3.51 -5.06
N GLY A 156 8.24 4.56 -5.69
CA GLY A 156 8.25 5.91 -5.13
C GLY A 156 7.00 6.69 -5.44
N GLY A 157 6.43 7.31 -4.41
CA GLY A 157 5.50 8.43 -4.57
C GLY A 157 6.31 9.73 -4.52
N LEU A 158 6.24 10.51 -5.57
CA LEU A 158 7.15 11.61 -5.87
C LEU A 158 6.38 12.86 -6.26
N PRO A 159 6.86 14.08 -5.95
CA PRO A 159 6.31 15.29 -6.56
C PRO A 159 6.72 15.34 -8.06
N GLN A 160 5.82 15.80 -8.93
CA GLN A 160 6.16 16.09 -10.32
C GLN A 160 7.12 17.29 -10.44
N HIS A 161 7.06 18.20 -9.47
CA HIS A 161 7.94 19.37 -9.37
C HIS A 161 8.66 19.33 -8.02
N PRO A 162 9.83 18.64 -7.95
CA PRO A 162 10.58 18.49 -6.70
C PRO A 162 11.20 19.81 -6.25
N GLU A 163 10.96 20.18 -4.98
CA GLU A 163 11.51 21.37 -4.34
C GLU A 163 12.46 21.01 -3.20
N PRO A 164 13.60 21.71 -3.08
CA PRO A 164 14.49 21.50 -1.95
C PRO A 164 13.82 21.88 -0.61
N PRO A 165 14.29 21.40 0.56
CA PRO A 165 15.49 20.58 0.69
C PRO A 165 15.29 19.08 0.45
N LEU A 166 14.07 18.53 0.63
CA LEU A 166 13.82 17.10 0.60
C LEU A 166 13.40 16.57 -0.78
N HIS A 167 13.06 17.43 -1.73
CA HIS A 167 12.48 17.03 -3.01
C HIS A 167 11.29 16.05 -2.84
N TYR A 168 10.49 16.31 -1.80
CA TYR A 168 9.40 15.45 -1.38
C TYR A 168 8.16 16.27 -0.99
N GLN A 169 7.00 15.73 -1.26
CA GLN A 169 5.71 16.19 -0.72
C GLN A 169 4.98 15.02 -0.04
N ILE A 170 4.10 15.33 0.90
CA ILE A 170 3.27 14.31 1.55
C ILE A 170 2.22 13.82 0.57
N VAL A 171 2.32 12.54 0.18
CA VAL A 171 1.38 11.87 -0.73
C VAL A 171 0.52 10.81 -0.03
N TYR A 172 0.90 10.47 1.22
CA TYR A 172 0.16 9.61 2.15
C TYR A 172 0.56 9.97 3.59
N SER A 173 0.25 9.13 4.60
CA SER A 173 0.60 9.40 6.01
C SER A 173 2.10 9.67 6.20
N LEU A 174 2.45 10.86 6.67
CA LEU A 174 3.85 11.19 7.01
C LEU A 174 4.35 10.31 8.16
N GLU A 175 3.53 10.07 9.17
CA GLU A 175 3.86 9.19 10.30
C GLU A 175 4.24 7.78 9.82
N GLY A 176 3.41 7.19 8.93
CA GLY A 176 3.72 5.90 8.32
C GLY A 176 5.01 5.92 7.50
N ALA A 177 5.28 7.00 6.77
CA ALA A 177 6.54 7.15 6.03
C ALA A 177 7.76 7.18 6.96
N LEU A 178 7.65 7.84 8.11
CA LEU A 178 8.74 7.90 9.09
C LEU A 178 8.97 6.55 9.80
N ASP A 179 7.92 5.76 10.03
CA ASP A 179 8.06 4.39 10.53
C ASP A 179 8.90 3.53 9.58
N TYR A 180 8.70 3.67 8.27
CA TYR A 180 9.48 2.95 7.27
C TYR A 180 10.94 3.37 7.20
N TYR A 181 11.29 4.60 7.62
CA TYR A 181 12.67 5.09 7.68
C TYR A 181 13.41 4.70 8.96
N THR A 182 12.68 4.28 10.01
CA THR A 182 13.23 3.93 11.31
C THR A 182 13.18 2.44 11.61
N THR A 183 12.39 1.67 10.86
CA THR A 183 12.25 0.22 11.03
C THR A 183 13.11 -0.52 10.00
N PRO A 184 13.90 -1.54 10.40
CA PRO A 184 14.64 -2.38 9.45
C PRO A 184 13.73 -3.06 8.43
N SER A 185 14.18 -3.12 7.18
CA SER A 185 13.48 -3.80 6.08
C SER A 185 13.72 -5.31 6.12
N TRP A 186 12.69 -6.09 5.83
CA TRP A 186 12.84 -7.50 5.53
C TRP A 186 13.22 -7.70 4.06
N VAL A 187 14.17 -8.61 3.83
CA VAL A 187 14.67 -8.98 2.50
C VAL A 187 14.93 -10.49 2.45
N LEU A 188 15.20 -11.05 1.27
CA LEU A 188 15.88 -12.35 1.16
C LEU A 188 17.36 -12.12 0.84
N ARG A 189 18.23 -12.77 1.59
CA ARG A 189 19.67 -12.89 1.34
C ARG A 189 20.06 -14.37 1.42
N ASP A 190 20.68 -14.86 0.37
CA ASP A 190 21.06 -16.28 0.23
C ASP A 190 19.92 -17.25 0.53
N GLY A 191 18.71 -16.89 0.03
CA GLY A 191 17.50 -17.70 0.17
C GLY A 191 16.84 -17.67 1.54
N LYS A 192 17.26 -16.80 2.46
CA LYS A 192 16.71 -16.71 3.82
C LYS A 192 16.22 -15.30 4.14
N PRO A 193 15.11 -15.18 4.89
CA PRO A 193 14.69 -13.88 5.41
C PRO A 193 15.79 -13.26 6.29
N ALA A 194 16.11 -12.01 5.99
CA ALA A 194 17.12 -11.23 6.70
C ALA A 194 16.64 -9.79 6.90
N ARG A 195 17.22 -9.09 7.88
CA ARG A 195 16.96 -7.66 8.11
C ARG A 195 18.12 -6.82 7.59
N VAL A 196 17.77 -5.74 6.93
CA VAL A 196 18.70 -4.68 6.52
C VAL A 196 18.25 -3.35 7.10
N ASP A 197 19.20 -2.47 7.40
CA ASP A 197 18.87 -1.15 7.96
C ASP A 197 18.07 -0.32 6.95
N ALA A 198 17.11 0.45 7.45
CA ALA A 198 16.43 1.44 6.63
C ALA A 198 17.40 2.56 6.19
N LEU A 199 17.14 3.21 5.06
CA LEU A 199 18.00 4.25 4.48
C LEU A 199 19.42 3.74 4.16
N SER A 200 19.56 2.44 3.86
CA SER A 200 20.83 1.79 3.52
C SER A 200 20.86 1.26 2.08
N GLU A 201 22.01 0.77 1.66
CA GLU A 201 22.28 0.16 0.34
C GLU A 201 21.76 1.03 -0.82
N LEU A 202 22.13 2.31 -0.80
CA LEU A 202 21.74 3.29 -1.81
C LEU A 202 22.22 2.88 -3.21
N GLU A 203 21.30 2.90 -4.18
CA GLU A 203 21.62 2.73 -5.61
C GLU A 203 20.85 3.75 -6.45
N GLN A 204 21.31 3.96 -7.70
CA GLN A 204 20.62 4.81 -8.66
C GLN A 204 19.78 3.98 -9.61
N VAL A 205 18.57 4.45 -9.91
CA VAL A 205 17.64 3.81 -10.84
C VAL A 205 17.15 4.85 -11.85
N ALA A 206 17.43 4.59 -13.14
CA ALA A 206 17.01 5.48 -14.21
C ALA A 206 15.58 5.18 -14.67
N PHE A 207 14.78 6.23 -14.78
CA PHE A 207 13.45 6.23 -15.39
C PHE A 207 13.41 7.13 -16.62
N PRO A 208 12.45 6.95 -17.54
CA PRO A 208 12.28 7.85 -18.68
C PRO A 208 12.07 9.32 -18.25
N PRO A 209 12.41 10.30 -19.10
CA PRO A 209 12.02 11.68 -18.89
C PRO A 209 10.48 11.80 -18.74
N PRO A 210 10.00 12.74 -17.90
CA PRO A 210 10.71 13.78 -17.18
C PRO A 210 11.28 13.33 -15.81
N VAL A 211 11.10 12.08 -15.38
CA VAL A 211 11.49 11.60 -14.04
C VAL A 211 13.01 11.55 -13.87
N GLY A 212 13.73 10.96 -14.84
CA GLY A 212 15.19 10.88 -14.81
C GLY A 212 15.74 9.87 -13.81
N VAL A 213 16.89 10.19 -13.20
CA VAL A 213 17.56 9.32 -12.24
C VAL A 213 17.00 9.55 -10.84
N LEU A 214 16.61 8.47 -10.19
CA LEU A 214 16.17 8.43 -8.80
C LEU A 214 17.18 7.69 -7.93
N GLU A 215 17.21 7.98 -6.64
CA GLU A 215 17.89 7.15 -5.65
C GLU A 215 16.91 6.14 -5.04
N ALA A 216 17.39 4.93 -4.81
CA ALA A 216 16.67 3.82 -4.23
C ALA A 216 17.39 3.32 -2.98
N PHE A 217 16.66 3.12 -1.89
CA PHE A 217 17.20 2.67 -0.61
C PHE A 217 16.17 1.86 0.16
N HIS A 218 16.63 1.00 1.08
CA HIS A 218 15.76 0.15 1.87
C HIS A 218 14.82 0.95 2.78
N THR A 219 13.56 0.51 2.81
CA THR A 219 12.56 0.93 3.80
C THR A 219 11.72 -0.28 4.19
N ALA A 220 11.13 -0.26 5.39
CA ALA A 220 10.26 -1.34 5.85
C ALA A 220 8.95 -1.43 5.04
N GLY A 221 8.26 -2.55 5.18
CA GLY A 221 6.86 -2.75 4.79
C GLY A 221 6.60 -3.19 3.35
N GLY A 222 7.45 -2.83 2.40
CA GLY A 222 7.13 -2.94 0.96
C GLY A 222 6.79 -4.34 0.46
N ILE A 223 7.60 -5.37 0.77
CA ILE A 223 7.37 -6.75 0.28
C ILE A 223 6.63 -7.65 1.27
N SER A 224 6.31 -7.14 2.46
CA SER A 224 5.53 -7.85 3.47
C SER A 224 6.00 -9.30 3.72
N THR A 225 5.15 -10.30 3.46
CA THR A 225 5.43 -11.72 3.74
C THR A 225 6.21 -12.44 2.63
N LEU A 226 6.49 -11.80 1.49
CA LEU A 226 7.20 -12.45 0.37
C LEU A 226 8.53 -13.13 0.76
N PRO A 227 9.37 -12.58 1.66
CA PRO A 227 10.60 -13.25 2.06
C PRO A 227 10.38 -14.66 2.62
N TRP A 228 9.28 -14.90 3.34
CA TRP A 228 8.94 -16.23 3.86
C TRP A 228 8.24 -17.11 2.82
N THR A 229 7.37 -16.50 1.97
CA THR A 229 6.70 -17.22 0.89
C THR A 229 7.70 -17.82 -0.09
N TYR A 230 8.82 -17.13 -0.34
CA TYR A 230 9.84 -17.54 -1.31
C TYR A 230 11.17 -17.97 -0.66
N GLU A 231 11.20 -18.23 0.64
CA GLU A 231 12.37 -18.79 1.34
C GLU A 231 12.84 -20.07 0.67
N GLY A 232 14.14 -20.19 0.40
CA GLY A 232 14.77 -21.32 -0.28
C GLY A 232 14.42 -21.44 -1.78
N ARG A 233 13.54 -20.60 -2.33
CA ARG A 233 13.13 -20.62 -3.74
C ARG A 233 13.70 -19.47 -4.58
N VAL A 234 13.99 -18.35 -3.95
CA VAL A 234 14.64 -17.18 -4.53
C VAL A 234 15.86 -16.85 -3.70
N ARG A 235 17.00 -16.59 -4.33
CA ARG A 235 18.25 -16.33 -3.60
C ARG A 235 18.25 -14.93 -2.97
N THR A 236 17.86 -13.92 -3.74
CA THR A 236 17.81 -12.52 -3.25
C THR A 236 16.49 -11.88 -3.62
N MET A 237 15.88 -11.19 -2.66
CA MET A 237 14.68 -10.38 -2.89
C MET A 237 14.77 -9.12 -2.06
N GLU A 238 14.55 -7.97 -2.68
CA GLU A 238 14.63 -6.69 -1.99
C GLU A 238 13.60 -5.70 -2.50
N TYR A 239 13.19 -4.83 -1.60
CA TYR A 239 12.38 -3.66 -1.89
C TYR A 239 13.14 -2.39 -1.50
N LYS A 240 13.15 -1.42 -2.39
CA LYS A 240 13.71 -0.09 -2.14
C LYS A 240 12.73 1.00 -2.50
N THR A 241 12.62 1.99 -1.64
CA THR A 241 11.86 3.20 -1.90
C THR A 241 12.65 4.11 -2.82
N LEU A 242 11.97 4.65 -3.83
CA LEU A 242 12.51 5.64 -4.77
C LEU A 242 12.28 7.06 -4.27
N ARG A 243 13.30 7.89 -4.34
CA ARG A 243 13.23 9.34 -4.09
C ARG A 243 14.14 10.09 -5.08
N TYR A 244 13.96 11.41 -5.16
CA TYR A 244 14.93 12.25 -5.88
C TYR A 244 16.26 12.28 -5.14
N PRO A 245 17.40 12.43 -5.85
CA PRO A 245 18.75 12.41 -5.28
C PRO A 245 18.91 13.40 -4.10
N GLY A 246 19.56 12.93 -3.04
CA GLY A 246 19.84 13.70 -1.83
C GLY A 246 18.84 13.49 -0.67
N HIS A 247 17.67 12.95 -0.93
CA HIS A 247 16.65 12.72 0.10
C HIS A 247 17.13 11.74 1.19
N ALA A 248 17.72 10.61 0.78
CA ALA A 248 18.17 9.57 1.71
C ALA A 248 19.22 10.09 2.69
N ALA A 249 20.17 10.87 2.21
CA ALA A 249 21.23 11.45 3.05
C ALA A 249 20.67 12.40 4.13
N ILE A 250 19.72 13.26 3.73
CA ILE A 250 19.08 14.19 4.67
C ILE A 250 18.25 13.44 5.71
N MET A 251 17.42 12.49 5.28
CA MET A 251 16.57 11.74 6.20
C MET A 251 17.37 10.83 7.12
N LYS A 252 18.49 10.27 6.63
CA LYS A 252 19.42 9.51 7.46
C LYS A 252 20.04 10.37 8.54
N ALA A 253 20.49 11.59 8.20
CA ALA A 253 21.04 12.54 9.18
C ALA A 253 20.00 12.91 10.25
N ILE A 254 18.76 13.19 9.85
CA ILE A 254 17.65 13.52 10.76
C ILE A 254 17.36 12.35 11.71
N ARG A 255 17.33 11.10 11.19
CA ARG A 255 17.14 9.90 11.99
C ARG A 255 18.29 9.70 12.99
N ASP A 256 19.52 9.71 12.49
CA ASP A 256 20.73 9.40 13.29
C ASP A 256 21.00 10.48 14.36
N LEU A 257 20.46 11.69 14.19
CA LEU A 257 20.43 12.76 15.21
C LEU A 257 19.29 12.57 16.24
N GLY A 258 18.48 11.52 16.15
CA GLY A 258 17.42 11.22 17.11
C GLY A 258 16.12 12.02 16.92
N LEU A 259 15.98 12.80 15.84
CA LEU A 259 14.78 13.62 15.60
C LEU A 259 13.54 12.79 15.19
N LEU A 260 13.72 11.50 14.91
CA LEU A 260 12.62 10.57 14.59
C LEU A 260 12.32 9.59 15.74
N GLU A 261 12.92 9.79 16.91
CA GLU A 261 12.69 8.94 18.09
C GLU A 261 11.30 9.15 18.69
N LEU A 262 10.71 8.05 19.17
CA LEU A 262 9.41 8.03 19.85
C LEU A 262 9.54 8.17 21.37
N GLN A 263 10.75 7.96 21.93
CA GLN A 263 10.98 8.10 23.35
C GLN A 263 10.99 9.58 23.73
N PRO A 264 10.18 10.00 24.75
CA PRO A 264 10.16 11.37 25.19
C PRO A 264 11.52 11.81 25.76
N ILE A 265 11.91 13.03 25.46
CA ILE A 265 13.09 13.72 26.05
C ILE A 265 12.65 14.94 26.85
N LYS A 266 13.42 15.31 27.87
CA LYS A 266 13.15 16.52 28.65
C LYS A 266 13.73 17.76 27.97
N VAL A 267 12.88 18.72 27.62
CA VAL A 267 13.26 20.03 27.08
C VAL A 267 12.71 21.11 28.02
N ARG A 268 13.62 21.86 28.71
CA ARG A 268 13.23 22.91 29.65
C ARG A 268 12.17 22.47 30.69
N GLY A 269 12.31 21.22 31.19
CA GLY A 269 11.42 20.64 32.20
C GLY A 269 10.11 20.03 31.69
N LYS A 270 9.84 20.07 30.39
CA LYS A 270 8.68 19.42 29.75
C LYS A 270 9.12 18.19 29.01
N GLU A 271 8.28 17.15 29.02
CA GLU A 271 8.46 15.97 28.16
C GLU A 271 8.00 16.28 26.73
N VAL A 272 8.83 15.94 25.77
CA VAL A 272 8.60 16.18 24.35
C VAL A 272 9.04 14.96 23.55
N VAL A 273 8.20 14.46 22.66
CA VAL A 273 8.53 13.39 21.70
C VAL A 273 9.21 14.03 20.48
N PRO A 274 10.48 13.71 20.17
CA PRO A 274 11.20 14.32 19.05
C PRO A 274 10.47 14.21 17.71
N ARG A 275 9.91 13.04 17.41
CA ARG A 275 9.15 12.78 16.18
C ARG A 275 7.93 13.68 16.04
N ASP A 276 7.19 13.94 17.12
CA ASP A 276 6.01 14.80 17.08
C ASP A 276 6.38 16.24 16.73
N VAL A 277 7.50 16.72 17.29
CA VAL A 277 8.04 18.05 16.96
C VAL A 277 8.48 18.10 15.50
N PHE A 278 9.17 17.07 15.02
CA PHE A 278 9.59 16.97 13.62
C PHE A 278 8.36 17.02 12.70
N ILE A 279 7.36 16.16 12.92
CA ILE A 279 6.12 16.12 12.13
C ILE A 279 5.43 17.49 12.13
N ALA A 280 5.23 18.07 13.30
CA ALA A 280 4.58 19.39 13.43
C ALA A 280 5.33 20.49 12.67
N SER A 281 6.67 20.43 12.65
CA SER A 281 7.52 21.43 12.01
C SER A 281 7.56 21.30 10.49
N VAL A 282 7.55 20.05 9.95
CA VAL A 282 7.73 19.82 8.50
C VAL A 282 6.42 19.68 7.75
N SER A 283 5.33 19.21 8.40
CA SER A 283 4.05 19.00 7.73
C SER A 283 3.52 20.22 6.97
N PRO A 284 3.54 21.44 7.53
CA PRO A 284 3.08 22.62 6.78
C PRO A 284 3.92 22.93 5.54
N LYS A 285 5.20 22.51 5.53
CA LYS A 285 6.14 22.74 4.43
C LYS A 285 6.00 21.69 3.33
N LEU A 286 5.71 20.44 3.73
CA LEU A 286 5.61 19.29 2.83
C LEU A 286 4.19 19.02 2.34
N THR A 287 3.17 19.63 2.96
CA THR A 287 1.78 19.61 2.45
C THR A 287 1.67 20.61 1.32
N LYS A 288 1.38 20.13 0.13
CA LYS A 288 1.24 20.95 -1.09
C LYS A 288 -0.17 20.74 -1.65
N PRO A 289 -1.17 21.59 -1.29
CA PRO A 289 -2.56 21.44 -1.75
C PRO A 289 -2.69 21.41 -3.27
N GLU A 290 -1.88 22.23 -3.96
CA GLU A 290 -1.82 22.29 -5.42
C GLU A 290 -0.73 21.37 -6.01
N GLY A 291 -0.05 20.60 -5.14
CA GLY A 291 1.02 19.69 -5.55
C GLY A 291 0.49 18.55 -6.40
N ARG A 292 1.22 18.24 -7.46
CA ARG A 292 0.97 17.09 -8.33
C ARG A 292 1.98 16.01 -8.02
N ASP A 293 1.51 14.80 -7.79
CA ASP A 293 2.36 13.65 -7.58
C ASP A 293 2.50 12.79 -8.82
N LEU A 294 3.48 11.92 -8.78
CA LEU A 294 3.59 10.77 -9.65
C LEU A 294 3.97 9.54 -8.82
N VAL A 295 3.66 8.38 -9.34
CA VAL A 295 4.16 7.09 -8.83
C VAL A 295 5.10 6.49 -9.86
N ALA A 296 6.33 6.20 -9.43
CA ALA A 296 7.29 5.42 -10.18
C ALA A 296 7.42 4.03 -9.55
N LEU A 297 7.29 2.98 -10.36
CA LEU A 297 7.43 1.60 -9.93
C LEU A 297 8.25 0.82 -10.95
N ARG A 298 9.13 -0.05 -10.48
CA ARG A 298 9.77 -1.08 -11.28
C ARG A 298 9.91 -2.36 -10.48
N VAL A 299 9.54 -3.48 -11.10
CA VAL A 299 9.77 -4.83 -10.57
C VAL A 299 10.59 -5.59 -11.58
N GLU A 300 11.73 -6.11 -11.15
CA GLU A 300 12.66 -6.90 -11.96
C GLU A 300 12.84 -8.28 -11.33
N VAL A 301 12.68 -9.32 -12.14
CA VAL A 301 12.95 -10.71 -11.74
C VAL A 301 13.96 -11.32 -12.71
N ARG A 302 15.05 -11.85 -12.17
CA ARG A 302 16.13 -12.49 -12.95
C ARG A 302 16.28 -13.94 -12.50
N GLY A 303 16.42 -14.83 -13.49
CA GLY A 303 16.72 -16.23 -13.26
C GLY A 303 18.22 -16.49 -13.12
N GLY A 304 18.51 -17.67 -12.60
CA GLY A 304 19.89 -18.21 -12.56
C GLY A 304 20.33 -18.79 -13.91
N GLY A 305 21.65 -19.07 -14.03
CA GLY A 305 22.22 -19.74 -15.19
C GLY A 305 22.67 -18.81 -16.32
N ARG A 306 23.27 -19.43 -17.40
CA ARG A 306 23.88 -18.69 -18.51
C ARG A 306 22.86 -17.95 -19.38
N ASP A 307 21.65 -18.47 -19.51
CA ASP A 307 20.56 -17.91 -20.30
C ASP A 307 19.50 -17.26 -19.39
N GLY A 308 19.91 -16.73 -18.25
CA GLY A 308 19.02 -16.24 -17.18
C GLY A 308 17.90 -15.38 -17.72
N ARG A 309 16.66 -15.93 -17.70
CA ARG A 309 15.47 -15.20 -18.09
C ARG A 309 15.37 -13.93 -17.27
N HIS A 310 14.94 -12.86 -17.91
CA HIS A 310 14.67 -11.59 -17.25
C HIS A 310 13.26 -11.14 -17.59
N VAL A 311 12.50 -10.80 -16.57
CA VAL A 311 11.16 -10.22 -16.71
C VAL A 311 11.13 -8.95 -15.88
N ALA A 312 10.66 -7.87 -16.45
CA ALA A 312 10.54 -6.61 -15.73
C ALA A 312 9.28 -5.86 -16.13
N TRP A 313 8.71 -5.15 -15.17
CA TRP A 313 7.58 -4.24 -15.37
C TRP A 313 7.90 -2.87 -14.85
N GLN A 314 7.33 -1.86 -15.49
CA GLN A 314 7.43 -0.47 -15.08
C GLN A 314 6.09 0.22 -15.13
N LEU A 315 5.86 1.09 -14.15
CA LEU A 315 4.74 2.03 -14.10
C LEU A 315 5.29 3.43 -13.88
N LEU A 316 4.77 4.38 -14.64
CA LEU A 316 4.78 5.80 -14.31
C LEU A 316 3.33 6.28 -14.38
N ASP A 317 2.71 6.50 -13.22
CA ASP A 317 1.37 7.05 -13.12
C ASP A 317 1.44 8.49 -12.59
N TYR A 318 0.55 9.35 -13.07
CA TYR A 318 0.57 10.77 -12.76
C TYR A 318 -0.76 11.19 -12.14
N PHE A 319 -0.76 12.34 -11.47
CA PHE A 319 -1.95 12.98 -10.97
C PHE A 319 -3.00 13.13 -12.08
N ASP A 320 -4.23 12.69 -11.83
CA ASP A 320 -5.36 12.82 -12.74
C ASP A 320 -5.99 14.21 -12.59
N GLU A 321 -5.62 15.14 -13.48
CA GLU A 321 -6.11 16.53 -13.46
C GLU A 321 -7.62 16.61 -13.66
N ALA A 322 -8.19 15.74 -14.49
CA ALA A 322 -9.62 15.78 -14.81
C ALA A 322 -10.49 15.43 -13.60
N ARG A 323 -9.98 14.57 -12.72
CA ARG A 323 -10.69 14.07 -11.54
C ARG A 323 -10.18 14.62 -10.22
N GLY A 324 -9.01 15.23 -10.21
CA GLY A 324 -8.34 15.72 -9.00
C GLY A 324 -7.90 14.56 -8.09
N ILE A 325 -7.47 13.44 -8.67
CA ILE A 325 -7.06 12.24 -7.94
C ILE A 325 -5.57 12.02 -8.13
N SER A 326 -4.83 11.89 -7.03
CA SER A 326 -3.38 11.71 -7.07
C SER A 326 -2.97 10.33 -7.61
N ALA A 327 -1.76 10.22 -8.18
CA ALA A 327 -1.20 8.96 -8.63
C ALA A 327 -1.11 7.93 -7.48
N MET A 328 -0.73 8.37 -6.28
CA MET A 328 -0.71 7.52 -5.09
C MET A 328 -2.11 7.01 -4.72
N MET A 329 -3.14 7.84 -4.84
CA MET A 329 -4.53 7.43 -4.62
C MET A 329 -5.00 6.42 -5.67
N ARG A 330 -4.67 6.64 -6.95
CA ARG A 330 -5.02 5.73 -8.05
C ARG A 330 -4.36 4.36 -7.89
N THR A 331 -3.07 4.33 -7.65
CA THR A 331 -2.31 3.07 -7.56
C THR A 331 -2.59 2.28 -6.28
N THR A 332 -2.96 2.94 -5.19
CA THR A 332 -3.23 2.30 -3.89
C THR A 332 -4.72 2.05 -3.68
N GLY A 333 -5.54 3.08 -3.78
CA GLY A 333 -7.00 2.98 -3.52
C GLY A 333 -7.73 2.14 -4.55
N TYR A 334 -7.35 2.24 -5.83
CA TYR A 334 -7.95 1.40 -6.88
C TYR A 334 -7.53 -0.06 -6.76
N SER A 335 -6.28 -0.34 -6.35
CA SER A 335 -5.82 -1.70 -6.08
C SER A 335 -6.70 -2.39 -5.01
N LEU A 336 -7.00 -1.69 -3.92
CA LEU A 336 -7.90 -2.17 -2.88
C LEU A 336 -9.32 -2.41 -3.41
N ALA A 337 -9.85 -1.47 -4.21
CA ALA A 337 -11.18 -1.60 -4.81
C ALA A 337 -11.26 -2.80 -5.77
N ILE A 338 -10.25 -2.98 -6.63
CA ILE A 338 -10.16 -4.10 -7.56
C ILE A 338 -10.18 -5.44 -6.80
N THR A 339 -9.36 -5.56 -5.74
CA THR A 339 -9.33 -6.78 -4.93
C THR A 339 -10.69 -7.07 -4.31
N GLY A 340 -11.35 -6.08 -3.72
CA GLY A 340 -12.67 -6.23 -3.14
C GLY A 340 -13.74 -6.63 -4.17
N LEU A 341 -13.69 -6.07 -5.37
CA LEU A 341 -14.58 -6.46 -6.47
C LEU A 341 -14.34 -7.92 -6.88
N MET A 342 -13.08 -8.33 -7.03
CA MET A 342 -12.71 -9.70 -7.38
C MET A 342 -13.12 -10.73 -6.33
N GLN A 343 -13.15 -10.34 -5.04
CA GLN A 343 -13.70 -11.19 -3.98
C GLN A 343 -15.20 -11.40 -4.15
N VAL A 344 -15.95 -10.33 -4.40
CA VAL A 344 -17.42 -10.39 -4.45
C VAL A 344 -17.93 -11.00 -5.75
N ASP A 345 -17.23 -10.84 -6.87
CA ASP A 345 -17.63 -11.41 -8.16
C ASP A 345 -17.07 -12.83 -8.43
N GLY A 346 -16.31 -13.38 -7.46
CA GLY A 346 -15.83 -14.76 -7.48
C GLY A 346 -14.54 -14.99 -8.27
N ARG A 347 -13.87 -13.95 -8.74
CA ARG A 347 -12.53 -14.08 -9.36
C ARG A 347 -11.45 -14.45 -8.33
N ILE A 348 -11.63 -14.02 -7.07
CA ILE A 348 -10.90 -14.54 -5.91
C ILE A 348 -11.83 -15.53 -5.22
N ALA A 349 -11.85 -16.77 -5.70
CA ALA A 349 -12.83 -17.76 -5.29
C ALA A 349 -12.44 -18.56 -4.05
N ALA A 350 -11.15 -18.67 -3.73
CA ALA A 350 -10.68 -19.49 -2.61
C ALA A 350 -11.01 -18.83 -1.26
N PRO A 351 -11.81 -19.45 -0.38
CA PRO A 351 -11.96 -18.98 0.99
C PRO A 351 -10.67 -19.16 1.77
N GLY A 352 -10.41 -18.28 2.72
CA GLY A 352 -9.20 -18.28 3.53
C GLY A 352 -8.62 -16.89 3.70
N VAL A 353 -7.46 -16.83 4.37
CA VAL A 353 -6.69 -15.58 4.52
C VAL A 353 -5.48 -15.63 3.61
N HIS A 354 -5.42 -14.70 2.68
CA HIS A 354 -4.42 -14.64 1.61
C HIS A 354 -3.68 -13.31 1.58
N THR A 355 -2.55 -13.30 0.87
CA THR A 355 -1.92 -12.08 0.36
C THR A 355 -2.13 -12.01 -1.16
N PRO A 356 -1.99 -10.84 -1.82
CA PRO A 356 -2.30 -10.68 -3.23
C PRO A 356 -1.54 -11.61 -4.18
N ASP A 357 -0.26 -11.89 -3.87
CA ASP A 357 0.60 -12.83 -4.61
C ASP A 357 0.09 -14.27 -4.62
N GLU A 358 -0.73 -14.65 -3.63
CA GLU A 358 -1.28 -15.99 -3.50
C GLU A 358 -2.61 -16.18 -4.25
N THR A 359 -3.40 -15.11 -4.43
CA THR A 359 -4.81 -15.28 -4.82
C THR A 359 -5.30 -14.33 -5.91
N VAL A 360 -4.66 -13.17 -6.11
CA VAL A 360 -5.11 -12.22 -7.13
C VAL A 360 -4.65 -12.65 -8.52
N PRO A 361 -5.57 -12.87 -9.48
CA PRO A 361 -5.20 -13.32 -10.82
C PRO A 361 -4.52 -12.20 -11.61
N PHE A 362 -3.22 -12.34 -11.89
CA PHE A 362 -2.35 -11.34 -12.49
C PHE A 362 -2.94 -10.68 -13.74
N GLY A 363 -3.35 -11.49 -14.75
CA GLY A 363 -3.82 -10.94 -16.03
C GLY A 363 -5.10 -10.12 -15.89
N GLU A 364 -6.03 -10.59 -15.06
CA GLU A 364 -7.28 -9.87 -14.79
C GLU A 364 -7.02 -8.58 -13.98
N TYR A 365 -6.10 -8.64 -13.02
CA TYR A 365 -5.71 -7.48 -12.23
C TYR A 365 -5.10 -6.37 -13.10
N LEU A 366 -4.18 -6.71 -14.02
CA LEU A 366 -3.62 -5.75 -14.97
C LEU A 366 -4.68 -5.15 -15.90
N ASN A 367 -5.63 -5.98 -16.37
CA ASN A 367 -6.74 -5.51 -17.19
C ASN A 367 -7.63 -4.51 -16.43
N GLU A 368 -7.90 -4.78 -15.15
CA GLU A 368 -8.66 -3.86 -14.30
C GLU A 368 -7.92 -2.54 -14.06
N LEU A 369 -6.61 -2.57 -13.84
CA LEU A 369 -5.81 -1.35 -13.74
C LEU A 369 -5.81 -0.55 -15.05
N ALA A 370 -5.60 -1.22 -16.18
CA ALA A 370 -5.59 -0.58 -17.50
C ALA A 370 -6.93 0.10 -17.84
N ARG A 371 -8.08 -0.53 -17.50
CA ARG A 371 -9.42 0.08 -17.65
C ARG A 371 -9.57 1.39 -16.87
N ARG A 372 -8.78 1.57 -15.80
CA ARG A 372 -8.73 2.77 -14.96
C ARG A 372 -7.64 3.75 -15.38
N GLY A 373 -6.95 3.46 -16.49
CA GLY A 373 -5.85 4.26 -17.00
C GLY A 373 -4.57 4.17 -16.15
N VAL A 374 -4.40 3.09 -15.37
CA VAL A 374 -3.16 2.77 -14.67
C VAL A 374 -2.44 1.67 -15.47
N GLU A 375 -1.44 2.07 -16.24
CA GLU A 375 -0.79 1.19 -17.22
C GLU A 375 0.56 0.67 -16.70
N ILE A 376 0.66 -0.63 -16.49
CA ILE A 376 1.91 -1.32 -16.19
C ILE A 376 2.45 -1.90 -17.50
N ARG A 377 3.68 -1.51 -17.86
CA ARG A 377 4.34 -1.96 -19.09
C ARG A 377 5.40 -2.98 -18.77
N GLU A 378 5.43 -4.05 -19.53
CA GLU A 378 6.55 -5.00 -19.54
C GLU A 378 7.71 -4.38 -20.35
N LEU A 379 8.96 -4.50 -19.84
CA LEU A 379 10.17 -3.89 -20.41
C LEU A 379 10.95 -4.85 -21.30
#